data_6f478b8cebd04f982bc715a377fe9f81
#
_entry.id   6f478b8cebd04f982bc715a377fe9f81
#
_cell.length_a   1.000
_cell.length_b   1.000
_cell.length_c   1.000
_cell.angle_alpha   90.00
_cell.angle_beta   90.00
_cell.angle_gamma   90.00
#
_symmetry.space_group_name_H-M   'P 1'
#
loop_
_entity.id
_entity.type
_entity.pdbx_description
1 polymer ?
#
loop_
_entity_poly.entity_id
_entity_poly.type
_entity_poly.pdbx_seq_one_letter_code
_entity_poly.pdbx_strand_id
1 'polypeptide(L)'
;RSTLFPYTTLFRSTNFPYLGYDGIKPFLDDCKKSGGGVFVLVKTSNPSSGEFQDMIASDGRALFEHVAERVSRWGEGLIGAEGYSSVGAVVGATYPKQGALLRTRFPHTFFLLPGYGAQGASAAGLSGCFDRAGGGAIVAASRSILCAHKKDGTDDFLEAARKEAMRMKEEINRAIRFGK
;
A
#
# COMPACT_ATOMS: atom_id res chain seq x y z
N ARG A 1 -21.00 18.54 13.53
CA ARG A 1 -20.49 17.24 13.04
C ARG A 1 -19.66 17.55 11.82
N SER A 2 -18.36 17.67 11.99
CA SER A 2 -17.42 17.81 10.89
C SER A 2 -17.20 16.44 10.28
N THR A 3 -17.85 16.15 9.15
CA THR A 3 -17.47 15.05 8.28
C THR A 3 -16.29 15.50 7.46
N LEU A 4 -15.09 15.27 7.95
CA LEU A 4 -13.86 15.71 7.28
C LEU A 4 -13.70 15.11 5.86
N PHE A 5 -14.39 14.00 5.58
CA PHE A 5 -14.40 13.33 4.26
C PHE A 5 -15.80 12.74 3.97
N PRO A 6 -16.71 13.51 3.36
CA PRO A 6 -18.07 13.06 3.11
C PRO A 6 -18.22 11.95 2.05
N TYR A 7 -17.21 11.74 1.22
CA TYR A 7 -17.20 10.71 0.17
C TYR A 7 -16.09 9.72 0.46
N THR A 8 -16.33 8.88 1.42
CA THR A 8 -15.33 8.00 1.95
C THR A 8 -14.94 6.89 1.01
N THR A 9 -13.73 6.97 0.63
CA THR A 9 -12.91 5.85 0.19
C THR A 9 -13.07 4.66 1.13
N LEU A 10 -12.92 3.47 0.58
CA LEU A 10 -12.98 2.20 1.31
C LEU A 10 -12.05 2.16 2.53
N PHE A 11 -10.87 2.82 2.44
CA PHE A 11 -9.88 2.91 3.51
C PHE A 11 -9.86 4.31 4.12
N ARG A 12 -9.97 4.38 5.46
CA ARG A 12 -10.14 5.63 6.20
C ARG A 12 -8.92 6.08 7.00
N SER A 13 -7.98 5.18 7.27
CA SER A 13 -6.84 5.47 8.15
C SER A 13 -5.63 4.63 7.81
N THR A 14 -4.46 5.18 8.15
CA THR A 14 -3.19 4.45 8.19
C THR A 14 -2.69 4.41 9.62
N ASN A 15 -2.44 3.23 10.16
CA ASN A 15 -2.12 3.00 11.56
C ASN A 15 -0.75 2.34 11.74
N PHE A 16 -0.17 2.58 12.92
CA PHE A 16 1.07 1.92 13.34
C PHE A 16 0.74 0.61 14.06
N PRO A 17 1.45 -0.49 13.77
CA PRO A 17 1.22 -1.77 14.43
C PRO A 17 1.82 -1.86 15.84
N TYR A 18 2.59 -0.88 16.27
CA TYR A 18 3.48 -0.94 17.43
C TYR A 18 2.74 -1.19 18.76
N LEU A 19 1.49 -0.73 18.87
CA LEU A 19 0.64 -0.99 20.05
C LEU A 19 -0.03 -2.37 20.02
N GLY A 20 0.18 -3.16 18.97
CA GLY A 20 -0.44 -4.48 18.82
C GLY A 20 -1.95 -4.42 18.53
N TYR A 21 -2.64 -5.53 18.84
CA TYR A 21 -4.05 -5.70 18.51
C TYR A 21 -4.96 -4.65 19.17
N ASP A 22 -4.69 -4.31 20.41
CA ASP A 22 -5.52 -3.36 21.15
C ASP A 22 -5.55 -1.98 20.50
N GLY A 23 -4.43 -1.55 19.91
CA GLY A 23 -4.35 -0.31 19.17
C GLY A 23 -5.09 -0.33 17.83
N ILE A 24 -5.27 -1.51 17.23
CA ILE A 24 -5.92 -1.68 15.92
C ILE A 24 -7.39 -2.06 16.06
N LYS A 25 -7.77 -2.76 17.11
CA LYS A 25 -9.13 -3.28 17.32
C LYS A 25 -10.25 -2.24 17.15
N PRO A 26 -10.17 -1.01 17.68
CA PRO A 26 -11.22 0.00 17.49
C PRO A 26 -11.48 0.30 16.01
N PHE A 27 -10.43 0.33 15.18
CA PHE A 27 -10.54 0.54 13.73
C PHE A 27 -11.18 -0.67 13.02
N LEU A 28 -10.89 -1.89 13.48
CA LEU A 28 -11.52 -3.11 12.93
C LEU A 28 -13.03 -3.12 13.24
N ASP A 29 -13.41 -2.73 14.46
CA ASP A 29 -14.80 -2.65 14.87
C ASP A 29 -15.56 -1.58 14.05
N ASP A 30 -14.92 -0.47 13.72
CA ASP A 30 -15.48 0.56 12.82
C ASP A 30 -15.56 0.05 11.36
N CYS A 31 -14.57 -0.64 10.87
CA CYS A 31 -14.59 -1.26 9.54
C CYS A 31 -15.77 -2.22 9.37
N LYS A 32 -16.04 -3.06 10.39
CA LYS A 32 -17.20 -3.97 10.40
C LYS A 32 -18.53 -3.25 10.30
N LYS A 33 -18.66 -2.11 11.01
CA LYS A 33 -19.91 -1.33 11.07
C LYS A 33 -20.14 -0.50 9.83
N SER A 34 -19.08 0.04 9.25
CA SER A 34 -19.17 1.08 8.21
C SER A 34 -18.87 0.57 6.81
N GLY A 35 -18.38 -0.69 6.66
CA GLY A 35 -17.87 -1.21 5.40
C GLY A 35 -16.58 -0.53 4.93
N GLY A 36 -15.90 0.21 5.82
CA GLY A 36 -14.62 0.84 5.55
C GLY A 36 -13.44 -0.12 5.67
N GLY A 37 -12.22 0.41 5.49
CA GLY A 37 -10.99 -0.33 5.68
C GLY A 37 -9.89 0.51 6.33
N VAL A 38 -8.82 -0.15 6.74
CA VAL A 38 -7.66 0.46 7.38
C VAL A 38 -6.37 -0.11 6.79
N PHE A 39 -5.38 0.75 6.59
CA PHE A 39 -4.02 0.31 6.29
C PHE A 39 -3.15 0.31 7.54
N VAL A 40 -2.31 -0.70 7.68
CA VAL A 40 -1.32 -0.81 8.75
C VAL A 40 0.08 -0.75 8.13
N LEU A 41 0.98 0.01 8.75
CA LEU A 41 2.37 0.11 8.29
C LEU A 41 3.09 -1.23 8.51
N VAL A 42 3.62 -1.79 7.43
CA VAL A 42 4.36 -3.06 7.44
C VAL A 42 5.80 -2.84 6.99
N LYS A 43 6.02 -2.38 5.76
CA LYS A 43 7.34 -2.01 5.25
C LYS A 43 7.25 -0.64 4.60
N THR A 44 7.82 0.37 5.22
CA THR A 44 7.71 1.75 4.74
C THR A 44 8.80 2.09 3.72
N SER A 45 8.55 3.06 2.84
CA SER A 45 9.43 3.38 1.72
C SER A 45 10.62 4.29 2.04
N ASN A 46 10.71 4.80 3.27
CA ASN A 46 11.77 5.71 3.69
C ASN A 46 13.10 4.97 3.90
N PRO A 47 14.27 5.63 3.69
CA PRO A 47 15.58 5.01 3.79
C PRO A 47 15.86 4.35 5.16
N SER A 48 15.50 5.00 6.26
CA SER A 48 15.72 4.50 7.63
C SER A 48 14.77 3.39 8.06
N SER A 49 13.88 2.92 7.20
CA SER A 49 12.92 1.86 7.55
C SER A 49 13.59 0.57 8.02
N GLY A 50 14.80 0.30 7.54
CA GLY A 50 15.56 -0.88 7.91
C GLY A 50 16.05 -0.91 9.36
N GLU A 51 16.16 0.24 10.04
CA GLU A 51 16.63 0.30 11.43
C GLU A 51 15.80 -0.59 12.38
N PHE A 52 14.50 -0.69 12.15
CA PHE A 52 13.59 -1.54 12.91
C PHE A 52 12.98 -2.66 12.06
N GLN A 53 12.51 -2.32 10.87
CA GLN A 53 11.69 -3.24 10.09
C GLN A 53 12.47 -4.44 9.54
N ASP A 54 13.80 -4.30 9.34
CA ASP A 54 14.66 -5.37 8.88
C ASP A 54 15.41 -6.11 10.02
N MET A 55 15.09 -5.79 11.30
CA MET A 55 15.61 -6.55 12.44
C MET A 55 15.18 -8.02 12.34
N ILE A 56 16.13 -8.92 12.48
CA ILE A 56 15.89 -10.37 12.39
C ILE A 56 15.49 -10.91 13.76
N ALA A 57 14.35 -11.56 13.82
CA ALA A 57 13.89 -12.25 15.01
C ALA A 57 14.56 -13.63 15.19
N SER A 58 14.35 -14.27 16.32
CA SER A 58 14.97 -15.56 16.66
C SER A 58 14.61 -16.71 15.71
N ASP A 59 13.50 -16.57 14.96
CA ASP A 59 13.07 -17.54 13.94
C ASP A 59 13.65 -17.25 12.53
N GLY A 60 14.57 -16.28 12.41
CA GLY A 60 15.25 -15.92 11.17
C GLY A 60 14.43 -15.02 10.24
N ARG A 61 13.22 -14.58 10.63
CA ARG A 61 12.41 -13.67 9.84
C ARG A 61 12.62 -12.22 10.26
N ALA A 62 12.47 -11.30 9.30
CA ALA A 62 12.52 -9.88 9.60
C ALA A 62 11.25 -9.40 10.33
N LEU A 63 11.37 -8.32 11.10
CA LEU A 63 10.24 -7.76 11.87
C LEU A 63 9.06 -7.40 10.96
N PHE A 64 9.29 -6.85 9.77
CA PHE A 64 8.20 -6.53 8.84
C PHE A 64 7.38 -7.76 8.43
N GLU A 65 7.97 -8.95 8.38
CA GLU A 65 7.28 -10.20 8.04
C GLU A 65 6.34 -10.63 9.18
N HIS A 66 6.78 -10.46 10.43
CA HIS A 66 5.94 -10.70 11.61
C HIS A 66 4.77 -9.72 11.70
N VAL A 67 5.02 -8.45 11.39
CA VAL A 67 3.96 -7.43 11.35
C VAL A 67 2.95 -7.78 10.24
N ALA A 68 3.42 -8.16 9.05
CA ALA A 68 2.54 -8.56 7.95
C ALA A 68 1.65 -9.75 8.32
N GLU A 69 2.21 -10.75 9.01
CA GLU A 69 1.45 -11.90 9.51
C GLU A 69 0.36 -11.47 10.49
N ARG A 70 0.66 -10.55 11.43
CA ARG A 70 -0.36 -10.03 12.36
C ARG A 70 -1.45 -9.27 11.62
N VAL A 71 -1.09 -8.41 10.68
CA VAL A 71 -2.04 -7.65 9.84
C VAL A 71 -2.97 -8.60 9.09
N SER A 72 -2.43 -9.65 8.47
CA SER A 72 -3.23 -10.68 7.79
C SER A 72 -4.22 -11.36 8.74
N ARG A 73 -3.76 -11.82 9.92
CA ARG A 73 -4.61 -12.45 10.94
C ARG A 73 -5.71 -11.52 11.46
N TRP A 74 -5.40 -10.25 11.70
CA TRP A 74 -6.40 -9.27 12.14
C TRP A 74 -7.50 -9.05 11.10
N GLY A 75 -7.17 -9.28 9.84
CA GLY A 75 -8.08 -9.11 8.72
C GLY A 75 -8.83 -10.35 8.25
N GLU A 76 -8.56 -11.55 8.80
CA GLU A 76 -9.17 -12.83 8.36
C GLU A 76 -10.70 -12.78 8.38
N GLY A 77 -11.31 -12.21 9.41
CA GLY A 77 -12.76 -12.06 9.52
C GLY A 77 -13.36 -10.87 8.75
N LEU A 78 -12.56 -10.18 7.94
CA LEU A 78 -12.93 -8.97 7.19
C LEU A 78 -12.64 -9.08 5.69
N ILE A 79 -12.53 -10.29 5.17
CA ILE A 79 -12.35 -10.52 3.73
C ILE A 79 -13.70 -10.30 3.04
N GLY A 80 -13.70 -9.36 2.07
CA GLY A 80 -14.87 -9.01 1.27
C GLY A 80 -15.07 -9.90 0.05
N ALA A 81 -16.11 -9.60 -0.73
CA ALA A 81 -16.51 -10.37 -1.92
C ALA A 81 -15.40 -10.43 -3.00
N GLU A 82 -14.56 -9.42 -3.09
CA GLU A 82 -13.44 -9.37 -4.04
C GLU A 82 -12.21 -10.17 -3.57
N GLY A 83 -12.31 -10.88 -2.44
CA GLY A 83 -11.25 -11.73 -1.91
C GLY A 83 -10.16 -10.98 -1.13
N TYR A 84 -10.32 -9.68 -0.88
CA TYR A 84 -9.37 -8.90 -0.09
C TYR A 84 -9.95 -8.47 1.25
N SER A 85 -9.05 -8.41 2.25
CA SER A 85 -9.38 -7.94 3.58
C SER A 85 -9.55 -6.41 3.62
N SER A 86 -10.48 -5.95 4.47
CA SER A 86 -10.56 -4.53 4.86
C SER A 86 -9.37 -4.06 5.73
N VAL A 87 -8.48 -4.97 6.13
CA VAL A 87 -7.22 -4.65 6.79
C VAL A 87 -6.09 -4.82 5.79
N GLY A 88 -5.63 -3.71 5.26
CA GLY A 88 -4.55 -3.66 4.28
C GLY A 88 -3.19 -3.39 4.90
N ALA A 89 -2.14 -3.57 4.12
CA ALA A 89 -0.75 -3.32 4.51
C ALA A 89 -0.14 -2.19 3.69
N VAL A 90 0.60 -1.28 4.33
CA VAL A 90 1.47 -0.36 3.62
C VAL A 90 2.79 -1.06 3.34
N VAL A 91 3.12 -1.22 2.06
CA VAL A 91 4.35 -1.87 1.58
C VAL A 91 5.05 -0.93 0.61
N GLY A 92 6.21 -0.41 0.98
CA GLY A 92 6.95 0.57 0.20
C GLY A 92 7.34 0.06 -1.19
N ALA A 93 7.01 0.80 -2.22
CA ALA A 93 7.36 0.51 -3.61
C ALA A 93 8.88 0.41 -3.85
N THR A 94 9.69 0.98 -2.97
CA THR A 94 11.16 0.92 -2.99
C THR A 94 11.73 -0.44 -2.58
N TYR A 95 10.88 -1.36 -2.09
CA TYR A 95 11.25 -2.70 -1.62
C TYR A 95 10.51 -3.80 -2.40
N PRO A 96 10.73 -3.93 -3.72
CA PRO A 96 9.95 -4.82 -4.59
C PRO A 96 10.06 -6.31 -4.21
N LYS A 97 11.23 -6.76 -3.77
CA LYS A 97 11.44 -8.16 -3.36
C LYS A 97 10.63 -8.51 -2.11
N GLN A 98 10.62 -7.62 -1.14
CA GLN A 98 9.81 -7.75 0.09
C GLN A 98 8.31 -7.73 -0.24
N GLY A 99 7.89 -6.83 -1.13
CA GLY A 99 6.51 -6.76 -1.60
C GLY A 99 6.04 -8.06 -2.26
N ALA A 100 6.85 -8.63 -3.15
CA ALA A 100 6.56 -9.92 -3.81
C ALA A 100 6.49 -11.08 -2.80
N LEU A 101 7.43 -11.13 -1.84
CA LEU A 101 7.41 -12.11 -0.75
C LEU A 101 6.10 -12.03 0.05
N LEU A 102 5.72 -10.82 0.46
CA LEU A 102 4.51 -10.58 1.23
C LEU A 102 3.25 -10.93 0.42
N ARG A 103 3.20 -10.63 -0.88
CA ARG A 103 2.08 -11.00 -1.75
C ARG A 103 1.90 -12.52 -1.81
N THR A 104 2.99 -13.27 -1.94
CA THR A 104 2.94 -14.74 -1.98
C THR A 104 2.42 -15.32 -0.66
N ARG A 105 2.82 -14.75 0.47
CA ARG A 105 2.43 -15.25 1.80
C ARG A 105 1.02 -14.81 2.23
N PHE A 106 0.60 -13.61 1.83
CA PHE A 106 -0.64 -12.98 2.30
C PHE A 106 -1.51 -12.52 1.11
N PRO A 107 -2.08 -13.46 0.35
CA PRO A 107 -2.80 -13.16 -0.89
C PRO A 107 -4.06 -12.31 -0.68
N HIS A 108 -4.69 -12.38 0.48
CA HIS A 108 -5.91 -11.64 0.81
C HIS A 108 -5.65 -10.24 1.37
N THR A 109 -4.40 -9.89 1.67
CA THR A 109 -4.06 -8.55 2.19
C THR A 109 -3.97 -7.55 1.05
N PHE A 110 -4.76 -6.47 1.11
CA PHE A 110 -4.68 -5.39 0.13
C PHE A 110 -3.48 -4.49 0.41
N PHE A 111 -2.66 -4.18 -0.59
CA PHE A 111 -1.45 -3.38 -0.39
C PHE A 111 -1.65 -1.93 -0.82
N LEU A 112 -1.16 -1.00 0.01
CA LEU A 112 -0.89 0.38 -0.36
C LEU A 112 0.61 0.51 -0.62
N LEU A 113 0.97 0.89 -1.86
CA LEU A 113 2.35 0.93 -2.36
C LEU A 113 2.82 2.40 -2.53
N PRO A 114 3.27 3.08 -1.46
CA PRO A 114 3.84 4.42 -1.58
C PRO A 114 5.29 4.37 -2.09
N GLY A 115 5.73 5.49 -2.69
CA GLY A 115 7.14 5.67 -3.10
C GLY A 115 7.41 5.45 -4.58
N TYR A 116 6.39 5.21 -5.40
CA TYR A 116 6.53 5.14 -6.85
C TYR A 116 6.90 6.50 -7.45
N GLY A 117 7.82 6.48 -8.41
CA GLY A 117 8.31 7.66 -9.12
C GLY A 117 9.29 8.49 -8.29
N ALA A 118 8.81 9.38 -7.43
CA ALA A 118 9.64 10.35 -6.71
C ALA A 118 10.70 9.74 -5.76
N GLN A 119 10.56 8.48 -5.36
CA GLN A 119 11.51 7.75 -4.52
C GLN A 119 12.30 6.69 -5.29
N GLY A 120 12.20 6.67 -6.63
CA GLY A 120 12.99 5.81 -7.50
C GLY A 120 12.42 4.42 -7.76
N ALA A 121 11.24 4.08 -7.24
CA ALA A 121 10.60 2.81 -7.57
C ALA A 121 10.11 2.79 -9.02
N SER A 122 10.35 1.68 -9.74
CA SER A 122 9.93 1.45 -11.11
C SER A 122 8.65 0.60 -11.19
N ALA A 123 7.92 0.73 -12.28
CA ALA A 123 6.72 -0.08 -12.53
C ALA A 123 7.06 -1.59 -12.62
N ALA A 124 8.17 -1.94 -13.24
CA ALA A 124 8.62 -3.33 -13.35
C ALA A 124 8.85 -3.97 -11.97
N GLY A 125 9.41 -3.21 -11.02
CA GLY A 125 9.61 -3.70 -9.65
C GLY A 125 8.31 -3.95 -8.89
N LEU A 126 7.21 -3.27 -9.26
CA LEU A 126 5.93 -3.39 -8.56
C LEU A 126 5.10 -4.60 -9.00
N SER A 127 5.39 -5.22 -10.15
CA SER A 127 4.55 -6.29 -10.70
C SER A 127 4.33 -7.45 -9.72
N GLY A 128 5.35 -7.82 -8.93
CA GLY A 128 5.27 -8.87 -7.92
C GLY A 128 4.42 -8.52 -6.68
N CYS A 129 4.06 -7.25 -6.49
CA CYS A 129 3.18 -6.82 -5.40
C CYS A 129 1.68 -7.02 -5.72
N PHE A 130 1.35 -7.22 -6.99
CA PHE A 130 -0.01 -7.50 -7.45
C PHE A 130 -0.26 -9.00 -7.51
N ASP A 131 -1.52 -9.39 -7.44
CA ASP A 131 -1.91 -10.78 -7.64
C ASP A 131 -1.91 -11.17 -9.14
N ARG A 132 -2.25 -12.44 -9.42
CA ARG A 132 -2.26 -12.95 -10.80
C ARG A 132 -3.30 -12.28 -11.71
N ALA A 133 -4.38 -11.73 -11.16
CA ALA A 133 -5.39 -10.99 -11.90
C ALA A 133 -4.99 -9.52 -12.13
N GLY A 134 -3.92 -9.05 -11.49
CA GLY A 134 -3.47 -7.66 -11.52
C GLY A 134 -4.14 -6.77 -10.48
N GLY A 135 -4.78 -7.39 -9.50
CA GLY A 135 -5.42 -6.75 -8.36
C GLY A 135 -4.59 -6.78 -7.08
N GLY A 136 -5.23 -6.51 -5.95
CA GLY A 136 -4.68 -6.64 -4.61
C GLY A 136 -3.77 -5.50 -4.15
N ALA A 137 -3.55 -4.48 -4.96
CA ALA A 137 -2.74 -3.34 -4.56
C ALA A 137 -3.18 -2.03 -5.21
N ILE A 138 -2.87 -0.91 -4.55
CA ILE A 138 -3.00 0.45 -5.08
C ILE A 138 -1.67 1.20 -4.91
N VAL A 139 -1.23 1.89 -5.95
CA VAL A 139 0.00 2.69 -5.95
C VAL A 139 -0.31 4.13 -5.57
N ALA A 140 0.45 4.67 -4.62
CA ALA A 140 0.34 6.06 -4.19
C ALA A 140 1.58 6.87 -4.63
N ALA A 141 1.34 7.96 -5.38
CA ALA A 141 2.37 8.85 -5.90
C ALA A 141 1.94 10.32 -5.76
N SER A 142 2.26 10.95 -4.64
CA SER A 142 1.83 12.33 -4.37
C SER A 142 2.69 13.35 -5.13
N ARG A 143 3.99 13.43 -4.81
CA ARG A 143 4.89 14.46 -5.37
C ARG A 143 5.02 14.39 -6.89
N SER A 144 5.12 13.20 -7.45
CA SER A 144 5.26 13.02 -8.89
C SER A 144 4.05 13.56 -9.66
N ILE A 145 2.85 13.39 -9.11
CA ILE A 145 1.61 13.87 -9.73
C ILE A 145 1.40 15.36 -9.46
N LEU A 146 1.42 15.78 -8.19
CA LEU A 146 1.12 17.15 -7.80
C LEU A 146 2.15 18.18 -8.31
N CYS A 147 3.41 17.77 -8.43
CA CYS A 147 4.49 18.62 -8.89
C CYS A 147 4.89 18.37 -10.36
N ALA A 148 4.07 17.64 -11.13
CA ALA A 148 4.36 17.35 -12.54
C ALA A 148 4.55 18.61 -13.38
N HIS A 149 3.76 19.68 -13.12
CA HIS A 149 3.85 20.96 -13.78
C HIS A 149 5.26 21.58 -13.72
N LYS A 150 5.98 21.41 -12.60
CA LYS A 150 7.35 21.91 -12.45
C LYS A 150 8.33 21.20 -13.37
N LYS A 151 8.12 19.90 -13.59
CA LYS A 151 8.94 19.08 -14.48
C LYS A 151 8.67 19.41 -15.95
N ASP A 152 7.41 19.65 -16.27
CA ASP A 152 6.96 19.95 -17.63
C ASP A 152 7.14 21.45 -18.00
N GLY A 153 7.51 22.30 -17.03
CA GLY A 153 7.73 23.74 -17.25
C GLY A 153 6.45 24.49 -17.64
N THR A 154 5.29 24.07 -17.14
CA THR A 154 3.99 24.68 -17.46
C THR A 154 3.29 25.20 -16.21
N ASP A 155 2.47 26.24 -16.37
CA ASP A 155 1.60 26.76 -15.32
C ASP A 155 0.27 26.01 -15.25
N ASP A 156 -0.05 25.17 -16.24
CA ASP A 156 -1.23 24.30 -16.21
C ASP A 156 -0.96 23.04 -15.36
N PHE A 157 -1.06 23.21 -14.03
CA PHE A 157 -0.84 22.15 -13.07
C PHE A 157 -1.89 21.04 -13.13
N LEU A 158 -3.13 21.35 -13.58
CA LEU A 158 -4.21 20.35 -13.67
C LEU A 158 -3.93 19.37 -14.80
N GLU A 159 -3.63 19.87 -16.00
CA GLU A 159 -3.33 18.99 -17.13
C GLU A 159 -2.02 18.24 -16.94
N ALA A 160 -0.98 18.88 -16.36
CA ALA A 160 0.27 18.22 -16.03
C ALA A 160 0.06 17.05 -15.04
N ALA A 161 -0.71 17.25 -13.97
CA ALA A 161 -1.03 16.21 -13.01
C ALA A 161 -1.82 15.06 -13.64
N ARG A 162 -2.83 15.37 -14.46
CA ARG A 162 -3.63 14.38 -15.19
C ARG A 162 -2.76 13.55 -16.13
N LYS A 163 -1.92 14.20 -16.94
CA LYS A 163 -1.00 13.54 -17.89
C LYS A 163 -0.04 12.58 -17.16
N GLU A 164 0.54 13.03 -16.06
CA GLU A 164 1.46 12.20 -15.28
C GLU A 164 0.73 11.01 -14.63
N ALA A 165 -0.47 11.20 -14.08
CA ALA A 165 -1.27 10.11 -13.54
C ALA A 165 -1.63 9.06 -14.61
N MET A 166 -1.99 9.49 -15.82
CA MET A 166 -2.27 8.59 -16.94
C MET A 166 -1.02 7.84 -17.38
N ARG A 167 0.12 8.51 -17.52
CA ARG A 167 1.40 7.90 -17.84
C ARG A 167 1.77 6.80 -16.84
N MET A 168 1.67 7.12 -15.53
CA MET A 168 1.93 6.16 -14.46
C MET A 168 1.00 4.95 -14.50
N LYS A 169 -0.30 5.17 -14.72
CA LYS A 169 -1.28 4.11 -14.88
C LYS A 169 -0.93 3.15 -16.02
N GLU A 170 -0.57 3.69 -17.18
CA GLU A 170 -0.21 2.88 -18.36
C GLU A 170 1.06 2.08 -18.12
N GLU A 171 2.08 2.70 -17.51
CA GLU A 171 3.35 2.05 -17.19
C GLU A 171 3.17 0.89 -16.21
N ILE A 172 2.43 1.10 -15.12
CA ILE A 172 2.13 0.09 -14.13
C ILE A 172 1.31 -1.06 -14.74
N ASN A 173 0.24 -0.74 -15.48
CA ASN A 173 -0.60 -1.76 -16.12
C ASN A 173 0.19 -2.61 -17.14
N ARG A 174 1.11 -1.98 -17.88
CA ARG A 174 2.02 -2.71 -18.78
C ARG A 174 2.92 -3.65 -18.00
N ALA A 175 3.54 -3.18 -16.92
CA ALA A 175 4.40 -4.00 -16.07
C ALA A 175 3.66 -5.19 -15.43
N ILE A 176 2.42 -4.99 -14.99
CA ILE A 176 1.58 -6.07 -14.45
C ILE A 176 1.26 -7.14 -15.52
N ARG A 177 1.02 -6.72 -16.77
CA ARG A 177 0.68 -7.67 -17.86
C ARG A 177 1.87 -8.49 -18.35
N PHE A 178 3.06 -7.91 -18.39
CA PHE A 178 4.26 -8.51 -18.98
C PHE A 178 5.33 -8.92 -17.96
N GLY A 179 5.17 -8.59 -16.70
CA GLY A 179 6.11 -8.90 -15.63
C GLY A 179 5.82 -10.19 -14.85
N LYS A 180 4.98 -11.05 -15.42
CA LYS A 180 4.57 -12.35 -14.85
C LYS A 180 5.24 -13.49 -15.56
#